data_b8bb63cea476c8f6e5030d1ab11ea398
#
_entry.id   b8bb63cea476c8f6e5030d1ab11ea398
#
_cell.length_a   1.000
_cell.length_b   1.000
_cell.length_c   1.000
_cell.angle_alpha   90.00
_cell.angle_beta   90.00
_cell.angle_gamma   90.00
#
_symmetry.space_group_name_H-M   'P 1'
#
loop_
_entity.id
_entity.type
_entity.pdbx_description
1 polymer ?
#
loop_
_entity_poly.entity_id
_entity_poly.type
_entity_poly.pdbx_seq_one_letter_code
_entity_poly.pdbx_strand_id
1 'polypeptide(L)'
;MRSFSVIADTREQPTDKSRRRYASMGVPVERATLCYGDYTYNAVLPDGRPIYDLESSILPKCCIERKMSLDELAQCFTRGRDRFQREFQRAANNGARIYMIVENATFEKVINGRYRSRFNSNAFLASITAYAVRYNMNLMFCKEDTSGRLIKEILYRDLKERLERGEYG
;
A
#
# COMPACT_ATOMS: atom_id res chain seq x y z
N MET A 1 12.07 15.18 -12.39
CA MET A 1 10.65 15.05 -11.98
C MET A 1 10.03 16.43 -11.95
N ARG A 2 9.01 16.67 -12.79
CA ARG A 2 8.32 17.98 -12.87
C ARG A 2 7.07 18.07 -12.01
N SER A 3 6.47 16.91 -11.70
CA SER A 3 5.29 16.82 -10.82
C SER A 3 5.31 15.47 -10.12
N PHE A 4 4.56 15.40 -9.03
CA PHE A 4 4.35 14.16 -8.27
C PHE A 4 2.89 14.13 -7.82
N SER A 5 2.24 12.99 -8.00
CA SER A 5 0.90 12.71 -7.52
C SER A 5 0.83 11.32 -6.90
N VAL A 6 -0.18 11.09 -6.09
CA VAL A 6 -0.54 9.76 -5.59
C VAL A 6 -1.70 9.26 -6.44
N ILE A 7 -1.64 8.00 -6.85
CA ILE A 7 -2.76 7.30 -7.47
C ILE A 7 -3.44 6.44 -6.41
N ALA A 8 -4.74 6.64 -6.22
CA ALA A 8 -5.60 5.78 -5.42
C ALA A 8 -6.37 4.83 -6.32
N ASP A 9 -6.44 3.56 -5.92
CA ASP A 9 -7.20 2.55 -6.67
C ASP A 9 -8.69 2.91 -6.74
N THR A 10 -9.30 2.68 -7.90
CA THR A 10 -10.72 2.97 -8.13
C THR A 10 -11.67 2.16 -7.23
N ARG A 11 -11.22 1.05 -6.65
CA ARG A 11 -11.99 0.25 -5.69
C ARG A 11 -12.13 0.91 -4.32
N GLU A 12 -11.27 1.90 -3.98
CA GLU A 12 -11.41 2.62 -2.71
C GLU A 12 -12.69 3.45 -2.70
N GLN A 13 -13.54 3.22 -1.69
CA GLN A 13 -14.82 3.93 -1.55
C GLN A 13 -14.60 5.39 -1.14
N PRO A 14 -15.33 6.35 -1.76
CA PRO A 14 -15.24 7.76 -1.41
C PRO A 14 -15.96 8.03 -0.09
N THR A 15 -15.25 7.97 1.01
CA THR A 15 -15.73 8.24 2.37
C THR A 15 -15.13 9.54 2.89
N ASP A 16 -15.69 10.09 3.98
CA ASP A 16 -15.08 11.22 4.67
C ASP A 16 -13.68 10.92 5.18
N LYS A 17 -13.44 9.67 5.59
CA LYS A 17 -12.12 9.20 6.00
C LYS A 17 -11.13 9.20 4.84
N SER A 18 -11.52 8.70 3.67
CA SER A 18 -10.65 8.71 2.49
C SER A 18 -10.37 10.15 2.03
N ARG A 19 -11.37 11.04 2.05
CA ARG A 19 -11.19 12.46 1.70
C ARG A 19 -10.20 13.15 2.64
N ARG A 20 -10.32 12.94 3.96
CA ARG A 20 -9.36 13.48 4.95
C ARG A 20 -7.96 12.92 4.73
N ARG A 21 -7.84 11.64 4.44
CA ARG A 21 -6.56 11.00 4.13
C ARG A 21 -5.92 11.63 2.89
N TYR A 22 -6.66 11.82 1.80
CA TYR A 22 -6.16 12.48 0.59
C TYR A 22 -5.70 13.91 0.87
N ALA A 23 -6.50 14.68 1.60
CA ALA A 23 -6.13 16.03 1.99
C ALA A 23 -4.81 16.07 2.79
N SER A 24 -4.59 15.09 3.67
CA SER A 24 -3.38 15.00 4.50
C SER A 24 -2.12 14.62 3.72
N MET A 25 -2.25 14.12 2.49
CA MET A 25 -1.11 13.83 1.61
C MET A 25 -0.42 15.11 1.12
N GLY A 26 -1.15 16.21 0.97
CA GLY A 26 -0.62 17.50 0.53
C GLY A 26 -0.12 17.51 -0.92
N VAL A 27 -0.56 16.56 -1.74
CA VAL A 27 -0.24 16.42 -3.17
C VAL A 27 -1.52 16.02 -3.91
N PRO A 28 -1.58 16.22 -5.25
CA PRO A 28 -2.71 15.72 -6.03
C PRO A 28 -2.92 14.21 -5.84
N VAL A 29 -4.16 13.80 -5.71
CA VAL A 29 -4.56 12.39 -5.69
C VAL A 29 -5.42 12.12 -6.90
N GLU A 30 -4.94 11.26 -7.75
CA GLU A 30 -5.61 10.80 -8.97
C GLU A 30 -6.21 9.42 -8.74
N ARG A 31 -7.12 9.00 -9.60
CA ARG A 31 -7.75 7.68 -9.49
C ARG A 31 -7.50 6.88 -10.75
N ALA A 32 -7.08 5.63 -10.57
CA ALA A 32 -6.90 4.69 -11.67
C ALA A 32 -7.06 3.25 -11.16
N THR A 33 -7.19 2.31 -12.07
CA THR A 33 -7.27 0.89 -11.72
C THR A 33 -5.88 0.32 -11.48
N LEU A 34 -5.62 -0.15 -10.26
CA LEU A 34 -4.37 -0.83 -9.90
C LEU A 34 -4.55 -2.34 -9.97
N CYS A 35 -3.59 -3.05 -10.54
CA CYS A 35 -3.61 -4.52 -10.59
C CYS A 35 -3.40 -5.15 -9.21
N TYR A 36 -2.80 -4.43 -8.27
CA TYR A 36 -2.64 -4.76 -6.86
C TYR A 36 -2.32 -3.49 -6.06
N GLY A 37 -2.56 -3.55 -4.74
CA GLY A 37 -2.38 -2.43 -3.81
C GLY A 37 -3.51 -1.41 -3.88
N ASP A 38 -3.50 -0.49 -2.91
CA ASP A 38 -4.48 0.58 -2.77
C ASP A 38 -3.97 1.91 -3.30
N TYR A 39 -2.65 2.15 -3.22
CA TYR A 39 -2.00 3.39 -3.64
C TYR A 39 -0.68 3.12 -4.34
N THR A 40 -0.38 3.96 -5.33
CA THR A 40 0.94 4.09 -5.95
C THR A 40 1.23 5.56 -6.27
N TYR A 41 2.35 5.84 -6.89
CA TYR A 41 2.69 7.18 -7.35
C TYR A 41 2.48 7.36 -8.85
N ASN A 42 2.41 8.62 -9.29
CA ASN A 42 2.68 9.02 -10.65
C ASN A 42 3.57 10.26 -10.65
N ALA A 43 4.23 10.51 -11.75
CA ALA A 43 5.01 11.73 -11.96
C ALA A 43 5.19 11.98 -13.46
N VAL A 44 5.40 13.23 -13.82
CA VAL A 44 5.84 13.60 -15.16
C VAL A 44 7.36 13.65 -15.18
N LEU A 45 7.95 12.86 -16.07
CA LEU A 45 9.39 12.79 -16.29
C LEU A 45 9.92 14.05 -16.99
N PRO A 46 11.24 14.28 -17.04
CA PRO A 46 11.82 15.44 -17.70
C PRO A 46 11.46 15.56 -19.19
N ASP A 47 11.24 14.45 -19.87
CA ASP A 47 10.83 14.38 -21.28
C ASP A 47 9.33 14.67 -21.51
N GLY A 48 8.56 14.90 -20.44
CA GLY A 48 7.13 15.21 -20.49
C GLY A 48 6.21 13.99 -20.42
N ARG A 49 6.74 12.77 -20.38
CA ARG A 49 5.92 11.55 -20.28
C ARG A 49 5.52 11.27 -18.82
N PRO A 50 4.27 10.83 -18.53
CA PRO A 50 3.91 10.29 -17.24
C PRO A 50 4.54 8.90 -17.07
N ILE A 51 4.80 8.51 -15.80
CA ILE A 51 5.29 7.15 -15.49
C ILE A 51 4.21 6.11 -15.79
N TYR A 52 2.97 6.41 -15.46
CA TYR A 52 1.82 5.54 -15.71
C TYR A 52 0.73 6.29 -16.48
N ASP A 53 0.10 5.59 -17.42
CA ASP A 53 -1.11 6.02 -18.09
C ASP A 53 -2.32 5.69 -17.21
N LEU A 54 -3.10 6.71 -16.84
CA LEU A 54 -4.24 6.58 -15.94
C LEU A 54 -5.45 5.88 -16.57
N GLU A 55 -5.51 5.83 -17.90
CA GLU A 55 -6.60 5.16 -18.64
C GLU A 55 -6.39 3.64 -18.74
N SER A 56 -5.19 3.17 -18.41
CA SER A 56 -4.84 1.75 -18.43
C SER A 56 -4.82 1.16 -17.03
N SER A 57 -4.97 -0.17 -16.93
CA SER A 57 -4.72 -0.87 -15.66
C SER A 57 -3.23 -0.83 -15.33
N ILE A 58 -2.90 -0.27 -14.17
CA ILE A 58 -1.52 0.00 -13.75
C ILE A 58 -0.95 -1.23 -13.03
N LEU A 59 0.28 -1.59 -13.41
CA LEU A 59 1.14 -2.55 -12.69
C LEU A 59 2.19 -1.76 -11.90
N PRO A 60 1.91 -1.38 -10.63
CA PRO A 60 2.83 -0.55 -9.86
C PRO A 60 4.18 -1.23 -9.60
N LYS A 61 5.27 -0.47 -9.65
CA LYS A 61 6.60 -0.92 -9.16
C LYS A 61 6.76 -0.78 -7.65
N CYS A 62 5.96 0.09 -7.05
CA CYS A 62 5.81 0.24 -5.61
C CYS A 62 4.33 0.48 -5.29
N CYS A 63 3.80 -0.18 -4.31
CA CYS A 63 2.43 0.06 -3.86
C CYS A 63 2.29 0.00 -2.35
N ILE A 64 1.24 0.67 -1.88
CA ILE A 64 0.79 0.61 -0.50
C ILE A 64 -0.46 -0.27 -0.45
N GLU A 65 -0.47 -1.23 0.46
CA GLU A 65 -1.67 -1.95 0.90
C GLU A 65 -2.04 -1.42 2.28
N ARG A 66 -3.23 -0.82 2.40
CA ARG A 66 -3.69 -0.20 3.64
C ARG A 66 -4.78 -1.05 4.30
N LYS A 67 -4.66 -1.24 5.60
CA LYS A 67 -5.68 -1.85 6.44
C LYS A 67 -6.06 -0.88 7.57
N MET A 68 -7.35 -0.70 7.81
CA MET A 68 -7.83 0.21 8.85
C MET A 68 -7.71 -0.37 10.26
N SER A 69 -7.45 -1.68 10.40
CA SER A 69 -7.33 -2.36 11.68
C SER A 69 -6.65 -3.72 11.54
N LEU A 70 -6.25 -4.30 12.67
CA LEU A 70 -5.79 -5.69 12.73
C LEU A 70 -6.91 -6.67 12.37
N ASP A 71 -8.16 -6.34 12.66
CA ASP A 71 -9.29 -7.20 12.31
C ASP A 71 -9.47 -7.32 10.79
N GLU A 72 -9.30 -6.23 10.06
CA GLU A 72 -9.31 -6.23 8.59
C GLU A 72 -8.14 -7.05 8.03
N LEU A 73 -6.94 -6.89 8.58
CA LEU A 73 -5.78 -7.69 8.19
C LEU A 73 -5.98 -9.18 8.50
N ALA A 74 -6.55 -9.51 9.66
CA ALA A 74 -6.86 -10.89 10.02
C ALA A 74 -7.83 -11.55 9.02
N GLN A 75 -8.81 -10.82 8.51
CA GLN A 75 -9.71 -11.31 7.46
C GLN A 75 -8.96 -11.69 6.17
N CYS A 76 -7.91 -10.97 5.84
CA CYS A 76 -7.07 -11.26 4.67
C CYS A 76 -6.30 -12.58 4.80
N PHE A 77 -6.00 -13.02 6.01
CA PHE A 77 -5.33 -14.29 6.28
C PHE A 77 -6.28 -15.45 6.60
N THR A 78 -7.57 -15.19 6.67
CA THR A 78 -8.61 -16.18 6.95
C THR A 78 -9.57 -16.32 5.76
N ARG A 79 -10.71 -15.65 5.77
CA ARG A 79 -11.72 -15.76 4.71
C ARG A 79 -11.24 -15.24 3.34
N GLY A 80 -10.39 -14.23 3.32
CA GLY A 80 -9.83 -13.64 2.09
C GLY A 80 -8.48 -14.21 1.67
N ARG A 81 -8.03 -15.31 2.28
CA ARG A 81 -6.66 -15.83 2.13
C ARG A 81 -6.22 -16.03 0.68
N ASP A 82 -7.01 -16.72 -0.13
CA ASP A 82 -6.63 -17.04 -1.51
C ASP A 82 -6.56 -15.79 -2.39
N ARG A 83 -7.49 -14.85 -2.19
CA ARG A 83 -7.50 -13.58 -2.91
C ARG A 83 -6.28 -12.73 -2.55
N PHE A 84 -5.98 -12.61 -1.27
CA PHE A 84 -4.87 -11.83 -0.76
C PHE A 84 -3.53 -12.40 -1.26
N GLN A 85 -3.36 -13.72 -1.20
CA GLN A 85 -2.18 -14.39 -1.70
C GLN A 85 -1.98 -14.18 -3.21
N ARG A 86 -3.04 -14.28 -4.00
CA ARG A 86 -2.96 -14.02 -5.45
C ARG A 86 -2.53 -12.59 -5.76
N GLU A 87 -3.02 -11.62 -5.00
CA GLU A 87 -2.65 -10.21 -5.16
C GLU A 87 -1.16 -9.99 -4.89
N PHE A 88 -0.65 -10.51 -3.77
CA PHE A 88 0.77 -10.45 -3.45
C PHE A 88 1.65 -11.20 -4.46
N GLN A 89 1.19 -12.34 -4.95
CA GLN A 89 1.91 -13.09 -5.98
C GLN A 89 2.00 -12.31 -7.30
N ARG A 90 0.94 -11.62 -7.72
CA ARG A 90 0.98 -10.74 -8.90
C ARG A 90 1.99 -9.61 -8.72
N ALA A 91 2.00 -9.00 -7.56
CA ALA A 91 2.97 -7.95 -7.23
C ALA A 91 4.41 -8.48 -7.27
N ALA A 92 4.66 -9.63 -6.67
CA ALA A 92 5.96 -10.28 -6.67
C ALA A 92 6.43 -10.64 -8.09
N ASN A 93 5.55 -11.17 -8.92
CA ASN A 93 5.84 -11.51 -10.32
C ASN A 93 6.23 -10.29 -11.16
N ASN A 94 5.76 -9.10 -10.79
CA ASN A 94 6.12 -7.83 -11.42
C ASN A 94 7.34 -7.14 -10.75
N GLY A 95 7.95 -7.77 -9.76
CA GLY A 95 9.06 -7.19 -9.00
C GLY A 95 8.67 -5.95 -8.18
N ALA A 96 7.40 -5.85 -7.79
CA ALA A 96 6.89 -4.72 -7.04
C ALA A 96 7.31 -4.76 -5.58
N ARG A 97 7.61 -3.58 -5.03
CA ARG A 97 7.79 -3.40 -3.59
C ARG A 97 6.44 -3.09 -2.95
N ILE A 98 6.09 -3.85 -1.91
CA ILE A 98 4.83 -3.67 -1.19
C ILE A 98 5.12 -3.15 0.22
N TYR A 99 4.42 -2.07 0.59
CA TYR A 99 4.35 -1.57 1.95
C TYR A 99 2.94 -1.83 2.48
N MET A 100 2.85 -2.62 3.55
CA MET A 100 1.61 -2.85 4.30
C MET A 100 1.52 -1.82 5.41
N ILE A 101 0.51 -0.97 5.38
CA ILE A 101 0.22 0.00 6.44
C ILE A 101 -1.03 -0.47 7.18
N VAL A 102 -0.91 -0.67 8.49
CA VAL A 102 -2.04 -1.03 9.35
C VAL A 102 -2.28 0.10 10.34
N GLU A 103 -3.46 0.71 10.24
CA GLU A 103 -3.86 1.83 11.07
C GLU A 103 -4.31 1.35 12.46
N ASN A 104 -4.05 2.18 13.47
CA ASN A 104 -4.49 1.97 14.86
C ASN A 104 -4.04 0.64 15.47
N ALA A 105 -2.91 0.13 15.03
CA ALA A 105 -2.33 -1.13 15.44
C ALA A 105 -0.90 -0.97 15.93
N THR A 106 -0.42 -1.97 16.65
CA THR A 106 0.97 -2.10 17.07
C THR A 106 1.38 -3.57 17.00
N PHE A 107 2.68 -3.82 16.96
CA PHE A 107 3.20 -5.18 17.01
C PHE A 107 2.79 -5.92 18.29
N GLU A 108 2.79 -5.22 19.42
CA GLU A 108 2.36 -5.76 20.73
C GLU A 108 0.90 -6.20 20.73
N LYS A 109 0.03 -5.46 20.02
CA LYS A 109 -1.38 -5.87 19.87
C LYS A 109 -1.52 -7.18 19.08
N VAL A 110 -0.66 -7.42 18.09
CA VAL A 110 -0.65 -8.68 17.34
C VAL A 110 -0.26 -9.84 18.26
N ILE A 111 0.89 -9.76 18.93
CA ILE A 111 1.42 -10.85 19.75
C ILE A 111 0.58 -11.12 20.99
N ASN A 112 -0.09 -10.12 21.53
CA ASN A 112 -0.93 -10.23 22.72
C ASN A 112 -2.41 -10.50 22.41
N GLY A 113 -2.77 -10.71 21.12
CA GLY A 113 -4.14 -10.99 20.73
C GLY A 113 -5.13 -9.84 21.00
N ARG A 114 -4.68 -8.59 21.01
CA ARG A 114 -5.49 -7.40 21.30
C ARG A 114 -6.22 -6.89 20.06
N TYR A 115 -7.12 -7.69 19.54
CA TYR A 115 -8.00 -7.42 18.41
C TYR A 115 -9.29 -8.24 18.59
N ARG A 116 -10.33 -7.94 17.83
CA ARG A 116 -11.66 -8.60 17.97
C ARG A 116 -11.73 -9.95 17.25
N SER A 117 -10.98 -10.12 16.17
CA SER A 117 -10.95 -11.38 15.42
C SER A 117 -10.57 -12.55 16.32
N ARG A 118 -11.14 -13.73 16.05
CA ARG A 118 -10.79 -14.98 16.72
C ARG A 118 -9.53 -15.65 16.15
N PHE A 119 -8.88 -15.00 15.18
CA PHE A 119 -7.65 -15.51 14.60
C PHE A 119 -6.57 -15.62 15.68
N ASN A 120 -5.99 -16.81 15.81
CA ASN A 120 -4.98 -17.08 16.83
C ASN A 120 -3.77 -16.17 16.66
N SER A 121 -3.26 -15.58 17.74
CA SER A 121 -2.17 -14.60 17.68
C SER A 121 -0.86 -15.17 17.13
N ASN A 122 -0.54 -16.42 17.45
CA ASN A 122 0.65 -17.08 16.90
C ASN A 122 0.52 -17.32 15.39
N ALA A 123 -0.66 -17.76 14.94
CA ALA A 123 -0.96 -17.93 13.53
C ALA A 123 -0.97 -16.60 12.77
N PHE A 124 -1.47 -15.53 13.41
CA PHE A 124 -1.48 -14.18 12.85
C PHE A 124 -0.05 -13.67 12.66
N LEU A 125 0.77 -13.76 13.70
CA LEU A 125 2.18 -13.39 13.62
C LEU A 125 2.93 -14.19 12.55
N ALA A 126 2.71 -15.51 12.52
CA ALA A 126 3.32 -16.38 11.51
C ALA A 126 2.91 -15.98 10.07
N SER A 127 1.63 -15.63 9.86
CA SER A 127 1.15 -15.16 8.54
C SER A 127 1.79 -13.84 8.12
N ILE A 128 1.86 -12.86 9.02
CA ILE A 128 2.49 -11.56 8.78
C ILE A 128 3.97 -11.74 8.42
N THR A 129 4.71 -12.49 9.22
CA THR A 129 6.14 -12.70 9.03
C THR A 129 6.44 -13.55 7.79
N ALA A 130 5.60 -14.54 7.47
CA ALA A 130 5.72 -15.31 6.24
C ALA A 130 5.57 -14.42 5.00
N TYR A 131 4.61 -13.50 4.99
CA TYR A 131 4.43 -12.55 3.89
C TYR A 131 5.59 -11.57 3.78
N ALA A 132 6.10 -11.07 4.91
CA ALA A 132 7.27 -10.20 4.94
C ALA A 132 8.48 -10.88 4.28
N VAL A 133 8.73 -12.15 4.60
CA VAL A 133 9.86 -12.92 4.06
C VAL A 133 9.61 -13.33 2.59
N ARG A 134 8.43 -13.88 2.29
CA ARG A 134 8.12 -14.42 0.96
C ARG A 134 8.02 -13.36 -0.11
N TYR A 135 7.40 -12.23 0.20
CA TYR A 135 7.09 -11.18 -0.77
C TYR A 135 7.91 -9.91 -0.55
N ASN A 136 8.89 -9.93 0.34
CA ASN A 136 9.65 -8.72 0.73
C ASN A 136 8.72 -7.57 1.11
N MET A 137 7.64 -7.89 1.84
CA MET A 137 6.65 -6.93 2.31
C MET A 137 7.20 -6.14 3.49
N ASN A 138 7.05 -4.82 3.43
CA ASN A 138 7.42 -3.93 4.53
C ASN A 138 6.17 -3.59 5.34
N LEU A 139 6.14 -3.96 6.61
CA LEU A 139 5.02 -3.68 7.51
C LEU A 139 5.29 -2.40 8.31
N MET A 140 4.32 -1.49 8.33
CA MET A 140 4.33 -0.28 9.13
C MET A 140 3.01 -0.08 9.86
N PHE A 141 3.10 0.42 11.09
CA PHE A 141 1.95 0.79 11.90
C PHE A 141 1.89 2.31 12.04
N CYS A 142 0.70 2.86 11.98
CA CYS A 142 0.46 4.29 12.21
C CYS A 142 -0.94 4.52 12.77
N LYS A 143 -1.23 5.75 13.15
CA LYS A 143 -2.59 6.18 13.43
C LYS A 143 -3.30 6.59 12.16
N GLU A 144 -4.63 6.53 12.16
CA GLU A 144 -5.49 6.86 11.03
C GLU A 144 -5.25 8.30 10.52
N ASP A 145 -5.04 9.25 11.42
CA ASP A 145 -4.84 10.67 11.08
C ASP A 145 -3.47 10.96 10.44
N THR A 146 -2.50 10.05 10.56
CA THR A 146 -1.16 10.20 9.99
C THR A 146 -0.90 9.31 8.78
N SER A 147 -1.82 8.41 8.45
CA SER A 147 -1.61 7.43 7.38
C SER A 147 -1.43 8.06 6.00
N GLY A 148 -2.19 9.12 5.68
CA GLY A 148 -2.06 9.81 4.39
C GLY A 148 -0.67 10.42 4.20
N ARG A 149 -0.14 11.08 5.21
CA ARG A 149 1.22 11.62 5.17
C ARG A 149 2.28 10.50 5.01
N LEU A 150 2.11 9.41 5.73
CA LEU A 150 3.04 8.27 5.65
C LEU A 150 3.01 7.64 4.25
N ILE A 151 1.83 7.41 3.69
CA ILE A 151 1.66 6.90 2.32
C ILE A 151 2.42 7.77 1.31
N LYS A 152 2.17 9.07 1.35
CA LYS A 152 2.84 10.03 0.44
C LYS A 152 4.35 10.00 0.60
N GLU A 153 4.87 10.00 1.82
CA GLU A 153 6.32 9.98 2.05
C GLU A 153 6.99 8.71 1.54
N ILE A 154 6.39 7.53 1.77
CA ILE A 154 6.92 6.26 1.25
C ILE A 154 6.97 6.29 -0.27
N LEU A 155 5.86 6.64 -0.91
CA LEU A 155 5.75 6.65 -2.36
C LEU A 155 6.70 7.67 -3.00
N TYR A 156 6.82 8.84 -2.41
CA TYR A 156 7.75 9.87 -2.88
C TYR A 156 9.22 9.40 -2.77
N ARG A 157 9.59 8.78 -1.65
CA ARG A 157 10.95 8.27 -1.44
C ARG A 157 11.28 7.11 -2.38
N ASP A 158 10.38 6.16 -2.54
CA ASP A 158 10.59 5.05 -3.50
C ASP A 158 10.80 5.58 -4.91
N LEU A 159 9.96 6.50 -5.36
CA LEU A 159 10.13 7.13 -6.67
C LEU A 159 11.45 7.87 -6.81
N LYS A 160 11.82 8.67 -5.81
CA LYS A 160 13.08 9.43 -5.83
C LYS A 160 14.29 8.50 -5.97
N GLU A 161 14.35 7.45 -5.15
CA GLU A 161 15.41 6.44 -5.21
C GLU A 161 15.49 5.74 -6.58
N ARG A 162 14.34 5.43 -7.19
CA ARG A 162 14.29 4.82 -8.53
C ARG A 162 14.79 5.77 -9.62
N LEU A 163 14.42 7.04 -9.55
CA LEU A 163 14.90 8.05 -10.47
C LEU A 163 16.42 8.24 -10.37
N GLU A 164 16.96 8.26 -9.15
CA GLU A 164 18.40 8.37 -8.92
C GLU A 164 19.18 7.16 -9.44
N ARG A 165 18.54 5.99 -9.50
CA ARG A 165 19.11 4.77 -10.12
C ARG A 165 18.90 4.68 -11.63
N GLY A 166 18.22 5.63 -12.24
CA GLY A 166 17.92 5.64 -13.66
C GLY A 166 16.86 4.64 -14.11
N GLU A 167 15.97 4.17 -13.21
CA GLU A 167 14.95 3.16 -13.55
C GLU A 167 13.85 3.68 -14.51
N TYR A 168 13.71 4.99 -14.69
CA TYR A 168 12.69 5.61 -15.52
C TYR A 168 13.26 6.48 -16.67
N GLY A 169 14.53 6.32 -17.01
CA GLY A 169 15.10 7.06 -18.16
C GLY A 169 16.55 7.22 -18.16
#